data_7c8b78ad11f067963ad89b52c69a0463
#
_entry.id   7c8b78ad11f067963ad89b52c69a0463
#
_cell.length_a   1.000
_cell.length_b   1.000
_cell.length_c   1.000
_cell.angle_alpha   90.00
_cell.angle_beta   90.00
_cell.angle_gamma   90.00
#
_symmetry.space_group_name_H-M   'P 1'
#
loop_
_entity.id
_entity.type
_entity.pdbx_description
1 polymer ?
#
loop_
_entity_poly.entity_id
_entity_poly.type
_entity_poly.pdbx_seq_one_letter_code
_entity_poly.pdbx_strand_id
1 'polypeptide(L)'
;MALYMNGQEISQSSGVPILGATKPYIEEIYNSDGQLISANMHGYDAIRSYMFSDCTKLALNSLPSGITSIGSNAFSGCTNLALTSLPSGLTSIGRDAFYYCPNLALTSLPSGLTDIGNNAFEKCTGLTSITFTGTPTSIGNRAFSNCTNLRTINVPWASGAVANAPWGATNATINYGYAG
;
A
#
# COMPACT_ATOMS: atom_id res chain seq x y z
N MET A 1 0.42 -29.11 -1.94
CA MET A 1 -0.10 -27.74 -2.01
C MET A 1 -0.07 -27.39 -3.50
N ALA A 2 -1.21 -27.13 -4.12
CA ALA A 2 -1.24 -26.83 -5.55
C ALA A 2 -0.86 -25.35 -5.75
N LEU A 3 0.06 -25.08 -6.67
CA LEU A 3 0.39 -23.71 -7.10
C LEU A 3 -0.53 -23.32 -8.26
N TYR A 4 -1.10 -22.11 -8.21
CA TYR A 4 -1.97 -21.59 -9.27
C TYR A 4 -1.37 -20.33 -9.87
N MET A 5 -1.37 -20.21 -11.18
CA MET A 5 -1.01 -19.00 -11.93
C MET A 5 -2.20 -18.59 -12.80
N ASN A 6 -2.74 -17.38 -12.61
CA ASN A 6 -3.93 -16.88 -13.31
C ASN A 6 -5.14 -17.83 -13.23
N GLY A 7 -5.37 -18.48 -12.06
CA GLY A 7 -6.46 -19.41 -11.87
C GLY A 7 -6.26 -20.81 -12.47
N GLN A 8 -5.10 -21.11 -13.04
CA GLN A 8 -4.74 -22.44 -13.51
C GLN A 8 -3.72 -23.09 -12.56
N GLU A 9 -3.98 -24.35 -12.20
CA GLU A 9 -3.07 -25.17 -11.42
C GLU A 9 -1.76 -25.39 -12.20
N ILE A 10 -0.62 -24.95 -11.60
CA ILE A 10 0.69 -25.28 -12.13
C ILE A 10 1.20 -26.51 -11.42
N SER A 11 1.22 -27.66 -12.12
CA SER A 11 1.91 -28.82 -11.64
C SER A 11 3.40 -28.48 -11.48
N GLN A 12 3.99 -28.81 -10.32
CA GLN A 12 5.43 -28.74 -10.13
C GLN A 12 6.12 -29.70 -11.11
N SER A 13 6.41 -29.23 -12.31
CA SER A 13 7.50 -29.78 -13.08
C SER A 13 8.76 -29.16 -12.49
N SER A 14 9.70 -29.98 -12.03
CA SER A 14 11.06 -29.64 -11.60
C SER A 14 11.68 -28.64 -12.59
N GLY A 15 11.42 -27.33 -12.40
CA GLY A 15 11.76 -26.27 -13.33
C GLY A 15 13.04 -25.61 -12.90
N VAL A 16 14.09 -25.87 -13.64
CA VAL A 16 15.18 -24.93 -13.83
C VAL A 16 14.58 -23.55 -14.12
N PRO A 17 14.99 -22.46 -13.44
CA PRO A 17 14.54 -21.12 -13.79
C PRO A 17 14.87 -20.91 -15.27
N ILE A 18 13.86 -20.59 -16.07
CA ILE A 18 14.09 -20.21 -17.47
C ILE A 18 14.89 -18.91 -17.42
N LEU A 19 16.19 -19.01 -17.62
CA LEU A 19 17.09 -17.88 -17.75
C LEU A 19 16.62 -17.05 -18.94
N GLY A 20 15.96 -15.90 -18.67
CA GLY A 20 15.42 -15.02 -19.72
C GLY A 20 13.94 -14.71 -19.64
N ALA A 21 13.20 -15.16 -18.63
CA ALA A 21 11.80 -14.76 -18.46
C ALA A 21 11.71 -13.28 -18.04
N THR A 22 11.54 -12.40 -19.00
CA THR A 22 11.44 -10.94 -18.81
C THR A 22 10.03 -10.45 -18.46
N LYS A 23 9.06 -11.36 -18.32
CA LYS A 23 7.67 -10.98 -18.00
C LYS A 23 7.41 -11.05 -16.50
N PRO A 24 6.82 -10.00 -15.91
CA PRO A 24 6.37 -10.03 -14.53
C PRO A 24 5.37 -11.17 -14.27
N TYR A 25 5.50 -11.86 -13.15
CA TYR A 25 4.53 -12.87 -12.72
C TYR A 25 4.27 -12.78 -11.22
N ILE A 26 3.11 -13.27 -10.80
CA ILE A 26 2.73 -13.36 -9.39
C ILE A 26 2.68 -14.83 -9.01
N GLU A 27 3.36 -15.17 -7.93
CA GLU A 27 3.20 -16.44 -7.24
C GLU A 27 2.18 -16.24 -6.12
N GLU A 28 0.96 -16.72 -6.35
CA GLU A 28 -0.17 -16.59 -5.43
C GLU A 28 -0.26 -17.83 -4.52
N ILE A 29 -0.44 -17.60 -3.23
CA ILE A 29 -0.56 -18.67 -2.23
C ILE A 29 -1.95 -18.57 -1.61
N TYR A 30 -2.70 -19.66 -1.69
CA TYR A 30 -4.08 -19.78 -1.20
C TYR A 30 -4.17 -20.71 0.01
N ASN A 31 -5.14 -20.46 0.90
CA ASN A 31 -5.50 -21.37 1.98
C ASN A 31 -6.41 -22.50 1.48
N SER A 32 -6.80 -23.43 2.39
CA SER A 32 -7.70 -24.55 2.07
C SER A 32 -9.08 -24.12 1.56
N ASP A 33 -9.52 -22.92 1.87
CA ASP A 33 -10.81 -22.37 1.48
C ASP A 33 -10.73 -21.58 0.16
N GLY A 34 -9.59 -21.63 -0.55
CA GLY A 34 -9.36 -20.93 -1.81
C GLY A 34 -9.19 -19.41 -1.67
N GLN A 35 -8.89 -18.90 -0.47
CA GLN A 35 -8.67 -17.47 -0.25
C GLN A 35 -7.19 -17.14 -0.39
N LEU A 36 -6.85 -16.07 -1.12
CA LEU A 36 -5.48 -15.57 -1.28
C LEU A 36 -4.93 -15.08 0.05
N ILE A 37 -3.82 -15.69 0.50
CA ILE A 37 -3.17 -15.37 1.78
C ILE A 37 -1.80 -14.73 1.61
N SER A 38 -1.12 -14.94 0.48
CA SER A 38 0.14 -14.30 0.16
C SER A 38 0.33 -14.18 -1.35
N ALA A 39 1.16 -13.23 -1.79
CA ALA A 39 1.48 -13.01 -3.19
C ALA A 39 2.91 -12.52 -3.32
N ASN A 40 3.75 -13.24 -4.09
CA ASN A 40 5.09 -12.81 -4.44
C ASN A 40 5.07 -12.23 -5.86
N MET A 41 5.37 -10.94 -5.98
CA MET A 41 5.31 -10.19 -7.24
C MET A 41 6.70 -10.06 -7.84
N HIS A 42 7.01 -10.90 -8.84
CA HIS A 42 8.33 -10.95 -9.48
C HIS A 42 8.36 -10.04 -10.71
N GLY A 43 9.30 -9.07 -10.75
CA GLY A 43 9.50 -8.17 -11.89
C GLY A 43 8.39 -7.12 -12.07
N TYR A 44 7.50 -6.96 -11.09
CA TYR A 44 6.53 -5.86 -11.11
C TYR A 44 7.19 -4.57 -10.66
N ASP A 45 6.89 -3.49 -11.37
CA ASP A 45 7.22 -2.11 -11.03
C ASP A 45 5.99 -1.31 -10.54
N ALA A 46 4.80 -1.90 -10.64
CA ALA A 46 3.54 -1.30 -10.22
C ALA A 46 2.55 -2.34 -9.68
N ILE A 47 1.81 -1.98 -8.65
CA ILE A 47 0.59 -2.69 -8.25
C ILE A 47 -0.58 -2.09 -9.04
N ARG A 48 -1.22 -2.87 -9.88
CA ARG A 48 -2.30 -2.39 -10.76
C ARG A 48 -3.58 -2.10 -9.97
N SER A 49 -4.44 -1.26 -10.55
CA SER A 49 -5.76 -0.98 -9.96
C SER A 49 -6.55 -2.26 -9.74
N TYR A 50 -7.19 -2.37 -8.58
CA TYR A 50 -8.00 -3.51 -8.13
C TYR A 50 -7.26 -4.85 -7.99
N MET A 51 -5.93 -4.88 -8.09
CA MET A 51 -5.15 -6.13 -8.18
C MET A 51 -5.41 -7.09 -7.01
N PHE A 52 -5.56 -6.57 -5.80
CA PHE A 52 -5.84 -7.32 -4.57
C PHE A 52 -7.07 -6.80 -3.83
N SER A 53 -8.00 -6.14 -4.55
CA SER A 53 -9.23 -5.63 -3.93
C SER A 53 -9.99 -6.77 -3.24
N ASP A 54 -10.44 -6.52 -2.00
CA ASP A 54 -11.20 -7.44 -1.16
C ASP A 54 -10.50 -8.79 -0.85
N CYS A 55 -9.18 -8.86 -1.02
CA CYS A 55 -8.38 -10.01 -0.57
C CYS A 55 -8.25 -9.99 0.96
N THR A 56 -9.34 -10.28 1.67
CA THR A 56 -9.45 -10.11 3.14
C THR A 56 -8.46 -10.96 3.96
N LYS A 57 -7.92 -12.03 3.39
CA LYS A 57 -6.94 -12.92 4.03
C LYS A 57 -5.48 -12.65 3.62
N LEU A 58 -5.27 -11.72 2.69
CA LEU A 58 -3.93 -11.37 2.24
C LEU A 58 -3.12 -10.73 3.36
N ALA A 59 -2.06 -11.42 3.79
CA ALA A 59 -1.22 -11.04 4.93
C ALA A 59 0.20 -10.66 4.49
N LEU A 60 0.31 -9.68 3.59
CA LEU A 60 1.61 -9.11 3.23
C LEU A 60 2.11 -8.17 4.31
N ASN A 61 3.39 -8.27 4.66
CA ASN A 61 4.09 -7.35 5.57
C ASN A 61 5.07 -6.42 4.84
N SER A 62 5.38 -6.68 3.58
CA SER A 62 6.22 -5.85 2.72
C SER A 62 5.79 -5.97 1.26
N LEU A 63 6.17 -4.98 0.45
CA LEU A 63 6.06 -5.00 -1.01
C LEU A 63 7.46 -5.07 -1.65
N PRO A 64 7.60 -5.60 -2.89
CA PRO A 64 8.87 -5.58 -3.60
C PRO A 64 9.46 -4.17 -3.71
N SER A 65 10.77 -4.05 -3.54
CA SER A 65 11.48 -2.75 -3.54
C SER A 65 11.40 -2.00 -4.88
N GLY A 66 11.14 -2.72 -5.98
CA GLY A 66 11.00 -2.14 -7.32
C GLY A 66 9.65 -1.48 -7.61
N ILE A 67 8.67 -1.57 -6.69
CA ILE A 67 7.36 -0.96 -6.92
C ILE A 67 7.46 0.57 -6.85
N THR A 68 7.04 1.24 -7.93
CA THR A 68 7.03 2.70 -8.07
C THR A 68 5.63 3.31 -8.00
N SER A 69 4.57 2.51 -8.18
CA SER A 69 3.19 3.00 -8.10
C SER A 69 2.23 1.95 -7.55
N ILE A 70 1.20 2.42 -6.85
CA ILE A 70 0.08 1.61 -6.37
C ILE A 70 -1.21 2.19 -6.97
N GLY A 71 -1.92 1.38 -7.75
CA GLY A 71 -3.12 1.78 -8.49
C GLY A 71 -4.34 1.99 -7.60
N SER A 72 -5.41 2.51 -8.20
CA SER A 72 -6.67 2.74 -7.49
C SER A 72 -7.27 1.43 -6.99
N ASN A 73 -7.77 1.42 -5.74
CA ASN A 73 -8.37 0.25 -5.08
C ASN A 73 -7.45 -0.98 -5.01
N ALA A 74 -6.16 -0.83 -5.19
CA ALA A 74 -5.23 -1.95 -5.32
C ALA A 74 -5.28 -2.93 -4.14
N PHE A 75 -5.46 -2.43 -2.92
CA PHE A 75 -5.60 -3.19 -1.68
C PHE A 75 -6.87 -2.82 -0.89
N SER A 76 -7.87 -2.22 -1.56
CA SER A 76 -9.13 -1.88 -0.90
C SER A 76 -9.75 -3.11 -0.25
N GLY A 77 -10.16 -3.03 1.02
CA GLY A 77 -10.77 -4.14 1.74
C GLY A 77 -9.81 -5.27 2.18
N CYS A 78 -8.49 -5.11 2.03
CA CYS A 78 -7.50 -6.09 2.51
C CYS A 78 -7.36 -6.02 4.03
N THR A 79 -8.30 -6.64 4.75
CA THR A 79 -8.39 -6.48 6.21
C THR A 79 -7.24 -7.10 6.99
N ASN A 80 -6.51 -8.06 6.43
CA ASN A 80 -5.33 -8.67 7.05
C ASN A 80 -4.00 -8.08 6.57
N LEU A 81 -4.02 -7.08 5.69
CA LEU A 81 -2.80 -6.45 5.17
C LEU A 81 -2.07 -5.70 6.30
N ALA A 82 -0.83 -6.10 6.59
CA ALA A 82 -0.05 -5.62 7.72
C ALA A 82 1.29 -4.99 7.30
N LEU A 83 1.28 -4.20 6.21
CA LEU A 83 2.48 -3.48 5.78
C LEU A 83 2.94 -2.50 6.85
N THR A 84 4.23 -2.54 7.16
CA THR A 84 4.90 -1.61 8.08
C THR A 84 5.71 -0.54 7.37
N SER A 85 6.02 -0.74 6.09
CA SER A 85 6.72 0.22 5.22
C SER A 85 6.26 0.09 3.78
N LEU A 86 6.51 1.14 3.00
CA LEU A 86 6.34 1.17 1.55
C LEU A 86 7.71 1.23 0.86
N PRO A 87 7.82 0.76 -0.40
CA PRO A 87 9.07 0.84 -1.16
C PRO A 87 9.59 2.27 -1.27
N SER A 88 10.90 2.47 -1.12
CA SER A 88 11.52 3.80 -1.17
C SER A 88 11.41 4.50 -2.52
N GLY A 89 11.25 3.73 -3.61
CA GLY A 89 11.03 4.23 -4.98
C GLY A 89 9.57 4.57 -5.30
N LEU A 90 8.64 4.43 -4.35
CA LEU A 90 7.23 4.69 -4.61
C LEU A 90 6.96 6.18 -4.85
N THR A 91 6.32 6.50 -5.97
CA THR A 91 6.01 7.87 -6.39
C THR A 91 4.52 8.20 -6.31
N SER A 92 3.64 7.21 -6.40
CA SER A 92 2.20 7.47 -6.39
C SER A 92 1.38 6.37 -5.70
N ILE A 93 0.33 6.80 -5.01
CA ILE A 93 -0.69 5.95 -4.40
C ILE A 93 -2.05 6.39 -4.93
N GLY A 94 -2.77 5.49 -5.60
CA GLY A 94 -4.05 5.78 -6.24
C GLY A 94 -5.20 6.00 -5.27
N ARG A 95 -6.33 6.39 -5.83
CA ARG A 95 -7.59 6.56 -5.10
C ARG A 95 -7.98 5.24 -4.42
N ASP A 96 -8.46 5.31 -3.16
CA ASP A 96 -8.94 4.16 -2.38
C ASP A 96 -7.91 3.00 -2.27
N ALA A 97 -6.62 3.24 -2.54
CA ALA A 97 -5.62 2.19 -2.69
C ALA A 97 -5.52 1.27 -1.46
N PHE A 98 -5.66 1.82 -0.25
CA PHE A 98 -5.69 1.09 1.03
C PHE A 98 -6.98 1.36 1.81
N TYR A 99 -8.08 1.66 1.10
CA TYR A 99 -9.37 1.88 1.76
C TYR A 99 -9.73 0.66 2.62
N TYR A 100 -10.10 0.89 3.88
CA TYR A 100 -10.49 -0.16 4.83
C TYR A 100 -9.44 -1.29 4.97
N CYS A 101 -8.17 -0.89 5.27
CA CYS A 101 -7.09 -1.80 5.67
C CYS A 101 -6.78 -1.59 7.17
N PRO A 102 -7.59 -2.14 8.10
CA PRO A 102 -7.50 -1.83 9.54
C PRO A 102 -6.20 -2.31 10.19
N ASN A 103 -5.49 -3.26 9.61
CA ASN A 103 -4.23 -3.78 10.14
C ASN A 103 -3.00 -3.12 9.51
N LEU A 104 -3.18 -2.15 8.60
CA LEU A 104 -2.07 -1.39 8.02
C LEU A 104 -1.34 -0.60 9.11
N ALA A 105 -0.03 -0.82 9.26
CA ALA A 105 0.77 -0.29 10.36
C ALA A 105 1.98 0.54 9.86
N LEU A 106 1.79 1.32 8.81
CA LEU A 106 2.82 2.23 8.29
C LEU A 106 3.17 3.29 9.33
N THR A 107 4.47 3.57 9.46
CA THR A 107 5.00 4.64 10.31
C THR A 107 5.52 5.81 9.50
N SER A 108 5.87 5.59 8.22
CA SER A 108 6.38 6.63 7.33
C SER A 108 5.92 6.43 5.88
N LEU A 109 5.96 7.51 5.11
CA LEU A 109 5.75 7.54 3.67
C LEU A 109 7.05 7.96 2.98
N PRO A 110 7.42 7.33 1.84
CA PRO A 110 8.71 7.56 1.19
C PRO A 110 8.86 8.96 0.61
N SER A 111 10.10 9.45 0.56
CA SER A 111 10.42 10.82 0.16
C SER A 111 10.11 11.13 -1.32
N GLY A 112 10.13 10.11 -2.17
CA GLY A 112 9.79 10.25 -3.59
C GLY A 112 8.30 10.31 -3.89
N LEU A 113 7.43 10.18 -2.87
CA LEU A 113 5.98 10.15 -3.09
C LEU A 113 5.46 11.53 -3.47
N THR A 114 4.95 11.66 -4.70
CA THR A 114 4.43 12.92 -5.26
C THR A 114 2.92 13.04 -5.12
N ASP A 115 2.20 11.93 -5.23
CA ASP A 115 0.74 11.93 -5.29
C ASP A 115 0.12 10.86 -4.39
N ILE A 116 -0.85 11.30 -3.57
CA ILE A 116 -1.70 10.43 -2.76
C ILE A 116 -3.15 10.72 -3.16
N GLY A 117 -3.85 9.70 -3.63
CA GLY A 117 -5.22 9.82 -4.12
C GLY A 117 -6.26 10.06 -3.02
N ASN A 118 -7.46 10.41 -3.45
CA ASN A 118 -8.61 10.55 -2.55
C ASN A 118 -8.85 9.25 -1.78
N ASN A 119 -9.15 9.33 -0.49
CA ASN A 119 -9.47 8.22 0.41
C ASN A 119 -8.37 7.13 0.50
N ALA A 120 -7.13 7.41 0.07
CA ALA A 120 -6.09 6.40 -0.10
C ALA A 120 -5.86 5.53 1.13
N PHE A 121 -5.98 6.10 2.34
CA PHE A 121 -5.87 5.41 3.64
C PHE A 121 -7.14 5.55 4.47
N GLU A 122 -8.29 5.84 3.86
CA GLU A 122 -9.54 5.98 4.62
C GLU A 122 -9.86 4.69 5.38
N LYS A 123 -10.23 4.79 6.65
CA LYS A 123 -10.53 3.67 7.56
C LYS A 123 -9.35 2.74 7.86
N CYS A 124 -8.11 3.20 7.69
CA CYS A 124 -6.93 2.48 8.15
C CYS A 124 -6.73 2.71 9.65
N THR A 125 -7.46 1.98 10.47
CA THR A 125 -7.47 2.17 11.94
C THR A 125 -6.19 1.69 12.63
N GLY A 126 -5.35 0.91 11.95
CA GLY A 126 -4.03 0.51 12.44
C GLY A 126 -2.98 1.62 12.45
N LEU A 127 -3.21 2.69 11.68
CA LEU A 127 -2.30 3.84 11.67
C LEU A 127 -2.40 4.62 12.99
N THR A 128 -1.28 4.84 13.67
CA THR A 128 -1.21 5.59 14.93
C THR A 128 -0.43 6.90 14.79
N SER A 129 0.62 6.88 13.99
CA SER A 129 1.45 8.02 13.63
C SER A 129 1.96 7.82 12.21
N ILE A 130 2.08 8.87 11.44
CA ILE A 130 2.65 8.82 10.10
C ILE A 130 3.63 9.97 9.90
N THR A 131 4.81 9.68 9.36
CA THR A 131 5.83 10.66 9.03
C THR A 131 6.04 10.73 7.52
N PHE A 132 5.87 11.89 6.95
CA PHE A 132 6.28 12.16 5.57
C PHE A 132 7.76 12.47 5.55
N THR A 133 8.53 11.76 4.74
CA THR A 133 9.97 12.00 4.58
C THR A 133 10.28 12.89 3.37
N GLY A 134 9.28 13.23 2.55
CA GLY A 134 9.32 14.17 1.43
C GLY A 134 8.07 15.00 1.35
N THR A 135 8.00 15.90 0.38
CA THR A 135 6.85 16.81 0.19
C THR A 135 6.07 16.40 -1.06
N PRO A 136 4.92 15.73 -0.92
CA PRO A 136 4.09 15.40 -2.07
C PRO A 136 3.50 16.66 -2.72
N THR A 137 3.30 16.59 -4.03
CA THR A 137 2.63 17.64 -4.80
C THR A 137 1.15 17.71 -4.46
N SER A 138 0.54 16.54 -4.23
CA SER A 138 -0.87 16.46 -3.88
C SER A 138 -1.17 15.37 -2.84
N ILE A 139 -2.09 15.69 -1.93
CA ILE A 139 -2.74 14.73 -1.04
C ILE A 139 -4.25 14.91 -1.22
N GLY A 140 -4.90 13.83 -1.63
CA GLY A 140 -6.31 13.83 -1.95
C GLY A 140 -7.23 14.08 -0.75
N ASN A 141 -8.45 14.47 -1.05
CA ASN A 141 -9.47 14.64 -0.04
C ASN A 141 -9.70 13.32 0.71
N ARG A 142 -9.90 13.40 2.05
CA ARG A 142 -10.19 12.26 2.91
C ARG A 142 -9.12 11.17 2.91
N ALA A 143 -7.88 11.48 2.48
CA ALA A 143 -6.80 10.49 2.40
C ALA A 143 -6.60 9.73 3.72
N PHE A 144 -6.80 10.37 4.89
CA PHE A 144 -6.70 9.77 6.23
C PHE A 144 -8.02 9.83 7.02
N SER A 145 -9.16 9.93 6.32
CA SER A 145 -10.46 9.99 6.98
C SER A 145 -10.75 8.69 7.74
N ASN A 146 -11.37 8.80 8.90
CA ASN A 146 -11.72 7.65 9.74
C ASN A 146 -10.53 6.77 10.17
N CYS A 147 -9.29 7.27 10.11
CA CYS A 147 -8.14 6.67 10.78
C CYS A 147 -8.24 6.96 12.28
N THR A 148 -9.13 6.28 12.99
CA THR A 148 -9.56 6.64 14.35
C THR A 148 -8.44 6.60 15.39
N ASN A 149 -7.36 5.86 15.15
CA ASN A 149 -6.21 5.76 16.03
C ASN A 149 -5.05 6.70 15.64
N LEU A 150 -5.13 7.39 14.49
CA LEU A 150 -4.10 8.31 14.04
C LEU A 150 -4.08 9.55 14.93
N ARG A 151 -2.96 9.79 15.63
CA ARG A 151 -2.76 10.90 16.58
C ARG A 151 -1.80 11.95 16.07
N THR A 152 -0.85 11.56 15.21
CA THR A 152 0.23 12.43 14.78
C THR A 152 0.51 12.26 13.30
N ILE A 153 0.63 13.38 12.60
CA ILE A 153 1.14 13.44 11.23
C ILE A 153 2.33 14.40 11.24
N ASN A 154 3.53 13.88 11.01
CA ASN A 154 4.74 14.68 10.93
C ASN A 154 5.06 15.01 9.48
N VAL A 155 5.29 16.27 9.18
CA VAL A 155 5.54 16.73 7.81
C VAL A 155 6.75 17.68 7.78
N PRO A 156 7.69 17.52 6.81
CA PRO A 156 8.89 18.38 6.74
C PRO A 156 8.62 19.79 6.19
N TRP A 157 7.44 20.03 5.65
CA TRP A 157 7.08 21.33 5.05
C TRP A 157 6.30 22.24 6.01
N ALA A 158 6.23 23.53 5.63
CA ALA A 158 5.46 24.54 6.38
C ALA A 158 3.94 24.39 6.17
N SER A 159 3.17 24.87 7.11
CA SER A 159 1.71 24.92 6.98
C SER A 159 1.28 25.63 5.70
N GLY A 160 0.34 25.03 4.96
CA GLY A 160 -0.19 25.57 3.71
C GLY A 160 0.61 25.18 2.45
N ALA A 161 1.78 24.56 2.59
CA ALA A 161 2.59 24.14 1.43
C ALA A 161 1.92 22.98 0.64
N VAL A 162 1.16 22.12 1.31
CA VAL A 162 0.32 21.10 0.67
C VAL A 162 -1.13 21.36 1.03
N ALA A 163 -1.99 21.43 0.01
CA ALA A 163 -3.40 21.80 0.17
C ALA A 163 -4.22 20.74 0.94
N ASN A 164 -5.39 21.18 1.43
CA ASN A 164 -6.45 20.35 2.01
C ASN A 164 -6.09 19.65 3.34
N ALA A 165 -5.03 20.06 4.04
CA ALA A 165 -4.77 19.57 5.39
C ALA A 165 -6.00 19.82 6.31
N PRO A 166 -6.36 18.92 7.19
CA PRO A 166 -5.68 17.68 7.63
C PRO A 166 -6.04 16.42 6.82
N TRP A 167 -6.46 16.53 5.57
CA TRP A 167 -6.77 15.41 4.66
C TRP A 167 -7.75 14.39 5.26
N GLY A 168 -8.69 14.86 6.08
CA GLY A 168 -9.68 14.04 6.77
C GLY A 168 -9.22 13.43 8.11
N ALA A 169 -7.99 13.68 8.54
CA ALA A 169 -7.43 13.18 9.81
C ALA A 169 -7.91 14.05 11.01
N THR A 170 -9.18 13.94 11.38
CA THR A 170 -9.81 14.82 12.39
C THR A 170 -9.27 14.65 13.81
N ASN A 171 -8.62 13.51 14.11
CA ASN A 171 -8.08 13.17 15.42
C ASN A 171 -6.57 13.37 15.55
N ALA A 172 -5.90 13.80 14.49
CA ALA A 172 -4.44 13.92 14.45
C ALA A 172 -3.97 15.37 14.60
N THR A 173 -2.89 15.55 15.31
CA THR A 173 -2.09 16.78 15.28
C THR A 173 -1.10 16.72 14.13
N ILE A 174 -1.02 17.79 13.33
CA ILE A 174 -0.02 17.92 12.27
C ILE A 174 1.17 18.73 12.79
N ASN A 175 2.34 18.12 12.80
CA ASN A 175 3.60 18.76 13.17
C ASN A 175 4.31 19.22 11.89
N TYR A 176 4.26 20.50 11.59
CA TYR A 176 4.90 21.11 10.44
C TYR A 176 6.39 21.39 10.70
N GLY A 177 7.21 21.33 9.64
CA GLY A 177 8.65 21.58 9.75
C GLY A 177 9.40 20.50 10.55
N TYR A 178 8.86 19.30 10.63
CA TYR A 178 9.47 18.19 11.35
C TYR A 178 10.75 17.73 10.67
N ALA A 179 11.86 17.81 11.38
CA ALA A 179 13.20 17.54 10.83
C ALA A 179 13.68 16.08 11.02
N GLY A 180 12.84 15.19 11.60
CA GLY A 180 13.14 13.75 11.75
C GLY A 180 14.21 13.44 12.78
#